data_6244a07756dfdb8d8e19464cfd200f08
#
_entry.id   6244a07756dfdb8d8e19464cfd200f08
#
_cell.length_a   1.000
_cell.length_b   1.000
_cell.length_c   1.000
_cell.angle_alpha   90.00
_cell.angle_beta   90.00
_cell.angle_gamma   90.00
#
_symmetry.space_group_name_H-M   'P 1'
#
loop_
_entity.id
_entity.type
_entity.pdbx_description
1 polymer ?
#
loop_
_entity_poly.entity_id
_entity_poly.type
_entity_poly.pdbx_seq_one_letter_code
_entity_poly.pdbx_strand_id
1 'polypeptide(L)'
;MLYKFLQNKISDNLPFVPNTEQKHCIELLAKFCTDRLTMQCFLLKGYAGTGKTSIVSALVRTMHELEQKTVLLAPTGRAAKVFSVYSGMEATSIHKKIYRQKSVSDFHFMLNYNKAKDTLFIVDEASMIGDSFAENNIFGSGRLLDDLIEYVYSGDNCRMILLGDTAQLMPVGQNYSPALDRKVLEKSALDITEYTLTEVVRQASDSGILANATHLRYLLDNTVYRNPQITTNFPDITSITGVELIDSIYASYREVGEENSIVITRSNKRANLFNQGIRNQVLQRESELANTDMVMVIKNNYFWAERYERLNFIANGDIAQIVRIKRYTEMYGFRFADVTLQLLDYDMEIDCLLLLDSLSAATPKDNDNIGKRLFEEVEKDYEHITNKRKRYLAMRQDEYLNAIQIKFAYAITCHKAQGGQWQHVYIDCGYLTDEMLNKEFIQWLYTAFTRCQQKLFLINFKKEFLADTQDRKSTRLNSSHSTESR
;
A
#
# COMPACT_ATOMS: atom_id res chain seq x y z
N MET A 1 8.68 37.01 -7.24
CA MET A 1 9.80 36.53 -8.07
C MET A 1 10.23 35.10 -7.70
N LEU A 2 10.39 34.75 -6.42
CA LEU A 2 10.92 33.45 -5.99
C LEU A 2 10.05 32.26 -6.44
N TYR A 3 8.70 32.33 -6.26
CA TYR A 3 7.82 31.23 -6.67
C TYR A 3 7.86 30.96 -8.19
N LYS A 4 8.04 31.99 -9.04
CA LYS A 4 8.17 31.80 -10.50
C LYS A 4 9.46 31.07 -10.87
N PHE A 5 10.55 31.37 -10.17
CA PHE A 5 11.80 30.62 -10.32
C PHE A 5 11.61 29.17 -9.95
N LEU A 6 10.97 28.88 -8.80
CA LEU A 6 10.70 27.53 -8.35
C LEU A 6 9.76 26.78 -9.29
N GLN A 7 8.69 27.45 -9.77
CA GLN A 7 7.75 26.92 -10.78
C GLN A 7 8.48 26.45 -12.05
N ASN A 8 9.38 27.28 -12.58
CA ASN A 8 10.16 26.94 -13.78
C ASN A 8 11.08 25.74 -13.50
N LYS A 9 11.80 25.77 -12.38
CA LYS A 9 12.68 24.65 -11.97
C LYS A 9 11.94 23.34 -11.82
N ILE A 10 10.74 23.32 -11.21
CA ILE A 10 9.90 22.12 -11.13
C ILE A 10 9.49 21.64 -12.53
N SER A 11 9.12 22.59 -13.41
CA SER A 11 8.72 22.27 -14.77
C SER A 11 9.89 21.70 -15.60
N ASP A 12 11.10 22.20 -15.41
CA ASP A 12 12.32 21.73 -16.09
C ASP A 12 12.71 20.30 -15.64
N ASN A 13 12.38 19.95 -14.40
CA ASN A 13 12.60 18.61 -13.83
C ASN A 13 11.54 17.56 -14.21
N LEU A 14 10.48 17.97 -14.96
CA LEU A 14 9.51 17.01 -15.50
C LEU A 14 10.05 16.32 -16.75
N PRO A 15 9.78 15.00 -16.93
CA PRO A 15 10.18 14.27 -18.14
C PRO A 15 9.30 14.56 -19.36
N PHE A 16 8.31 15.45 -19.24
CA PHE A 16 7.34 15.80 -20.29
C PHE A 16 6.85 17.24 -20.13
N VAL A 17 6.22 17.77 -21.16
CA VAL A 17 5.60 19.11 -21.10
C VAL A 17 4.28 19.03 -20.30
N PRO A 18 4.14 19.75 -19.17
CA PRO A 18 2.94 19.72 -18.37
C PRO A 18 1.73 20.32 -19.10
N ASN A 19 0.56 19.69 -18.93
CA ASN A 19 -0.72 20.25 -19.40
C ASN A 19 -1.15 21.45 -18.55
N THR A 20 -2.29 22.07 -18.89
CA THR A 20 -2.78 23.28 -18.20
C THR A 20 -3.05 23.05 -16.72
N GLU A 21 -3.68 21.91 -16.37
CA GLU A 21 -4.00 21.53 -15.00
C GLU A 21 -2.72 21.27 -14.18
N GLN A 22 -1.74 20.57 -14.76
CA GLN A 22 -0.45 20.32 -14.15
C GLN A 22 0.37 21.61 -13.96
N LYS A 23 0.38 22.53 -14.93
CA LYS A 23 1.02 23.85 -14.79
C LYS A 23 0.46 24.64 -13.63
N HIS A 24 -0.87 24.62 -13.48
CA HIS A 24 -1.51 25.31 -12.35
C HIS A 24 -1.18 24.64 -11.01
N CYS A 25 -1.17 23.31 -10.94
CA CYS A 25 -0.73 22.57 -9.76
C CYS A 25 0.72 22.95 -9.35
N ILE A 26 1.63 23.00 -10.34
CA ILE A 26 3.04 23.36 -10.10
C ILE A 26 3.16 24.82 -9.62
N GLU A 27 2.34 25.73 -10.15
CA GLU A 27 2.30 27.12 -9.68
C GLU A 27 1.88 27.19 -8.20
N LEU A 28 0.81 26.47 -7.83
CA LEU A 28 0.31 26.43 -6.44
C LEU A 28 1.35 25.81 -5.49
N LEU A 29 1.98 24.71 -5.90
CA LEU A 29 3.08 24.07 -5.14
C LEU A 29 4.26 25.03 -4.95
N ALA A 30 4.65 25.76 -6.00
CA ALA A 30 5.73 26.73 -5.92
C ALA A 30 5.40 27.89 -4.96
N LYS A 31 4.16 28.40 -4.97
CA LYS A 31 3.67 29.40 -4.01
C LYS A 31 3.71 28.86 -2.59
N PHE A 32 3.16 27.67 -2.36
CA PHE A 32 3.16 26.99 -1.07
C PHE A 32 4.58 26.80 -0.51
N CYS A 33 5.53 26.34 -1.34
CA CYS A 33 6.92 26.12 -0.90
C CYS A 33 7.66 27.42 -0.61
N THR A 34 7.27 28.55 -1.18
CA THR A 34 7.92 29.86 -0.99
C THR A 34 7.23 30.76 0.02
N ASP A 35 6.04 30.39 0.46
CA ASP A 35 5.32 31.10 1.52
C ASP A 35 6.05 30.91 2.86
N ARG A 36 5.91 31.90 3.75
CA ARG A 36 6.50 31.88 5.11
C ARG A 36 5.47 31.68 6.22
N LEU A 37 4.20 31.45 5.85
CA LEU A 37 3.16 31.16 6.82
C LEU A 37 3.43 29.82 7.51
N THR A 38 3.17 29.78 8.79
CA THR A 38 3.23 28.57 9.61
C THR A 38 1.91 27.80 9.54
N MET A 39 1.91 26.52 9.95
CA MET A 39 0.71 25.67 10.02
C MET A 39 0.00 25.50 8.67
N GLN A 40 0.76 25.46 7.57
CA GLN A 40 0.22 25.22 6.24
C GLN A 40 0.36 23.75 5.83
N CYS A 41 -0.68 23.24 5.17
CA CYS A 41 -0.68 21.92 4.53
C CYS A 41 -1.17 22.04 3.08
N PHE A 42 -0.44 21.41 2.14
CA PHE A 42 -0.90 21.27 0.77
C PHE A 42 -1.53 19.89 0.57
N LEU A 43 -2.79 19.87 0.13
CA LEU A 43 -3.54 18.64 -0.14
C LEU A 43 -3.63 18.43 -1.66
N LEU A 44 -2.81 17.53 -2.20
CA LEU A 44 -2.82 17.18 -3.61
C LEU A 44 -3.61 15.88 -3.82
N LYS A 45 -4.79 16.01 -4.34
CA LYS A 45 -5.62 14.90 -4.78
C LYS A 45 -5.42 14.66 -6.27
N GLY A 46 -5.65 13.43 -6.70
CA GLY A 46 -5.66 13.13 -8.13
C GLY A 46 -5.78 11.64 -8.35
N TYR A 47 -6.17 11.28 -9.54
CA TYR A 47 -6.44 9.90 -9.93
C TYR A 47 -5.22 9.22 -10.56
N ALA A 48 -5.31 7.92 -10.81
CA ALA A 48 -4.28 7.20 -11.54
C ALA A 48 -4.09 7.83 -12.94
N GLY A 49 -2.83 7.98 -13.38
CA GLY A 49 -2.49 8.53 -14.69
C GLY A 49 -2.58 10.06 -14.82
N THR A 50 -2.91 10.82 -13.77
CA THR A 50 -2.97 12.29 -13.82
C THR A 50 -1.61 12.99 -13.64
N GLY A 51 -0.56 12.22 -13.33
CA GLY A 51 0.80 12.74 -13.20
C GLY A 51 1.17 13.25 -11.80
N LYS A 52 0.40 12.96 -10.75
CA LYS A 52 0.77 13.27 -9.34
C LYS A 52 2.19 12.90 -9.01
N THR A 53 2.52 11.63 -9.22
CA THR A 53 3.83 11.04 -8.94
C THR A 53 4.95 11.77 -9.67
N SER A 54 4.74 12.12 -10.94
CA SER A 54 5.74 12.83 -11.75
C SER A 54 5.96 14.27 -11.26
N ILE A 55 4.89 14.98 -10.92
CA ILE A 55 4.97 16.36 -10.40
C ILE A 55 5.70 16.36 -9.05
N VAL A 56 5.39 15.40 -8.18
CA VAL A 56 6.03 15.30 -6.86
C VAL A 56 7.49 14.88 -6.98
N SER A 57 7.83 13.95 -7.89
CA SER A 57 9.22 13.62 -8.20
C SER A 57 10.01 14.84 -8.68
N ALA A 58 9.42 15.63 -9.57
CA ALA A 58 10.05 16.87 -10.05
C ALA A 58 10.23 17.89 -8.91
N LEU A 59 9.22 18.04 -8.03
CA LEU A 59 9.34 18.88 -6.84
C LEU A 59 10.47 18.41 -5.92
N VAL A 60 10.53 17.11 -5.60
CA VAL A 60 11.55 16.51 -4.73
C VAL A 60 12.96 16.73 -5.29
N ARG A 61 13.17 16.47 -6.59
CA ARG A 61 14.46 16.74 -7.26
C ARG A 61 14.83 18.21 -7.20
N THR A 62 13.86 19.10 -7.46
CA THR A 62 14.07 20.54 -7.39
C THR A 62 14.45 20.98 -5.98
N MET A 63 13.80 20.46 -4.94
CA MET A 63 14.15 20.76 -3.55
C MET A 63 15.56 20.28 -3.22
N HIS A 64 15.94 19.10 -3.69
CA HIS A 64 17.28 18.57 -3.49
C HIS A 64 18.36 19.43 -4.19
N GLU A 65 18.14 19.83 -5.44
CA GLU A 65 19.03 20.75 -6.17
C GLU A 65 19.20 22.11 -5.48
N LEU A 66 18.17 22.58 -4.79
CA LEU A 66 18.18 23.83 -4.04
C LEU A 66 18.61 23.65 -2.57
N GLU A 67 19.11 22.47 -2.21
CA GLU A 67 19.54 22.11 -0.84
C GLU A 67 18.45 22.34 0.22
N GLN A 68 17.17 22.27 -0.20
CA GLN A 68 16.03 22.36 0.71
C GLN A 68 15.72 21.01 1.33
N LYS A 69 15.58 20.99 2.65
CA LYS A 69 15.33 19.74 3.39
C LYS A 69 13.95 19.19 3.08
N THR A 70 13.92 17.93 2.66
CA THR A 70 12.69 17.17 2.45
C THR A 70 12.72 15.88 3.25
N VAL A 71 11.53 15.43 3.70
CA VAL A 71 11.31 14.12 4.33
C VAL A 71 10.17 13.46 3.60
N LEU A 72 10.45 12.30 3.00
CA LEU A 72 9.49 11.54 2.22
C LEU A 72 8.89 10.42 3.08
N LEU A 73 7.56 10.37 3.16
CA LEU A 73 6.83 9.45 4.00
C LEU A 73 5.74 8.70 3.22
N ALA A 74 5.42 7.48 3.65
CA ALA A 74 4.26 6.76 3.19
C ALA A 74 3.66 5.91 4.33
N PRO A 75 2.39 5.47 4.26
CA PRO A 75 1.75 4.70 5.32
C PRO A 75 2.39 3.34 5.58
N THR A 76 2.93 2.69 4.56
CA THR A 76 3.55 1.36 4.64
C THR A 76 4.99 1.35 4.11
N GLY A 77 5.78 0.33 4.49
CA GLY A 77 7.14 0.13 3.97
C GLY A 77 7.16 -0.02 2.45
N ARG A 78 6.21 -0.79 1.90
CA ARG A 78 6.09 -0.99 0.45
C ARG A 78 5.76 0.31 -0.31
N ALA A 79 4.82 1.10 0.18
CA ALA A 79 4.53 2.41 -0.42
C ALA A 79 5.75 3.35 -0.34
N ALA A 80 6.49 3.31 0.77
CA ALA A 80 7.72 4.07 0.92
C ALA A 80 8.79 3.63 -0.09
N LYS A 81 8.97 2.31 -0.32
CA LYS A 81 9.90 1.81 -1.34
C LYS A 81 9.51 2.29 -2.74
N VAL A 82 8.24 2.18 -3.11
CA VAL A 82 7.73 2.68 -4.40
C VAL A 82 7.99 4.18 -4.51
N PHE A 83 7.71 4.94 -3.44
CA PHE A 83 8.00 6.38 -3.39
C PHE A 83 9.48 6.69 -3.55
N SER A 84 10.37 5.91 -2.92
CA SER A 84 11.83 6.08 -3.07
C SER A 84 12.27 5.88 -4.52
N VAL A 85 11.74 4.85 -5.19
CA VAL A 85 12.12 4.52 -6.58
C VAL A 85 11.79 5.67 -7.54
N TYR A 86 10.57 6.20 -7.49
CA TYR A 86 10.20 7.23 -8.46
C TYR A 86 10.66 8.64 -8.08
N SER A 87 10.86 8.94 -6.79
CA SER A 87 11.40 10.22 -6.37
C SER A 87 12.92 10.32 -6.54
N GLY A 88 13.61 9.16 -6.53
CA GLY A 88 15.08 9.09 -6.52
C GLY A 88 15.70 9.43 -5.16
N MET A 89 14.89 9.50 -4.09
CA MET A 89 15.32 9.80 -2.72
C MET A 89 14.71 8.82 -1.73
N GLU A 90 15.41 8.57 -0.63
CA GLU A 90 14.94 7.65 0.41
C GLU A 90 13.63 8.15 1.04
N ALA A 91 12.60 7.33 0.99
CA ALA A 91 11.35 7.50 1.71
C ALA A 91 11.24 6.44 2.81
N THR A 92 10.51 6.73 3.87
CA THR A 92 10.31 5.81 5.00
C THR A 92 8.84 5.74 5.40
N SER A 93 8.44 4.68 6.11
CA SER A 93 7.08 4.63 6.62
C SER A 93 6.83 5.70 7.69
N ILE A 94 5.59 6.21 7.76
CA ILE A 94 5.18 7.20 8.78
C ILE A 94 5.55 6.67 10.17
N HIS A 95 5.16 5.44 10.49
CA HIS A 95 5.42 4.83 11.80
C HIS A 95 6.92 4.83 12.16
N LYS A 96 7.79 4.47 11.20
CA LYS A 96 9.24 4.46 11.42
C LYS A 96 9.80 5.85 11.72
N LYS A 97 9.22 6.89 11.12
CA LYS A 97 9.69 8.27 11.29
C LYS A 97 9.21 8.93 12.57
N ILE A 98 7.90 8.81 12.86
CA ILE A 98 7.27 9.61 13.91
C ILE A 98 7.26 8.95 15.28
N TYR A 99 7.43 7.62 15.36
CA TYR A 99 7.41 6.92 16.63
C TYR A 99 8.79 6.42 17.05
N ARG A 100 8.97 6.35 18.36
CA ARG A 100 10.15 5.75 19.00
C ARG A 100 9.73 4.88 20.17
N GLN A 101 10.45 3.82 20.42
CA GLN A 101 10.26 2.98 21.59
C GLN A 101 10.75 3.74 22.84
N LYS A 102 9.97 3.69 23.92
CA LYS A 102 10.30 4.40 25.17
C LYS A 102 11.47 3.76 25.90
N SER A 103 11.51 2.42 25.91
CA SER A 103 12.59 1.60 26.46
C SER A 103 12.51 0.21 25.87
N VAL A 104 13.60 -0.54 25.90
CA VAL A 104 13.65 -1.95 25.45
C VAL A 104 12.61 -2.82 26.19
N SER A 105 12.20 -2.41 27.39
CA SER A 105 11.20 -3.11 28.21
C SER A 105 9.75 -2.65 27.99
N ASP A 106 9.49 -1.63 27.15
CA ASP A 106 8.14 -1.09 26.94
C ASP A 106 7.73 -1.23 25.47
N PHE A 107 6.63 -1.93 25.19
CA PHE A 107 6.11 -2.09 23.82
C PHE A 107 5.27 -0.90 23.34
N HIS A 108 5.10 0.13 24.16
CA HIS A 108 4.46 1.35 23.71
C HIS A 108 5.44 2.25 22.98
N PHE A 109 5.07 2.60 21.77
CA PHE A 109 5.79 3.56 20.96
C PHE A 109 5.21 4.95 21.21
N MET A 110 6.06 5.84 21.67
CA MET A 110 5.70 7.25 21.88
C MET A 110 6.01 8.05 20.62
N LEU A 111 5.31 9.17 20.48
CA LEU A 111 5.67 10.15 19.48
C LEU A 111 7.12 10.61 19.67
N ASN A 112 7.89 10.62 18.61
CA ASN A 112 9.30 11.06 18.63
C ASN A 112 9.37 12.59 18.65
N TYR A 113 10.52 13.14 19.05
CA TYR A 113 10.77 14.57 18.94
C TYR A 113 11.13 14.92 17.50
N ASN A 114 10.42 15.87 16.93
CA ASN A 114 10.80 16.43 15.64
C ASN A 114 11.89 17.48 15.80
N LYS A 115 13.12 17.13 15.40
CA LYS A 115 14.28 18.04 15.42
C LYS A 115 14.49 18.75 14.08
N ALA A 116 13.56 18.54 13.12
CA ALA A 116 13.66 19.12 11.80
C ALA A 116 13.44 20.64 11.85
N LYS A 117 14.17 21.35 11.00
CA LYS A 117 14.05 22.80 10.78
C LYS A 117 13.96 23.08 9.29
N ASP A 118 13.10 24.00 8.91
CA ASP A 118 12.90 24.42 7.51
C ASP A 118 12.69 23.22 6.58
N THR A 119 11.84 22.26 7.02
CA THR A 119 11.72 20.96 6.35
C THR A 119 10.33 20.77 5.76
N LEU A 120 10.30 20.31 4.51
CA LEU A 120 9.10 19.94 3.81
C LEU A 120 8.86 18.42 3.94
N PHE A 121 7.78 18.04 4.64
CA PHE A 121 7.31 16.66 4.73
C PHE A 121 6.37 16.36 3.58
N ILE A 122 6.63 15.31 2.83
CA ILE A 122 5.80 14.87 1.69
C ILE A 122 5.32 13.46 1.99
N VAL A 123 4.01 13.29 2.08
CA VAL A 123 3.34 12.03 2.44
C VAL A 123 2.57 11.51 1.24
N ASP A 124 3.02 10.41 0.66
CA ASP A 124 2.31 9.75 -0.43
C ASP A 124 1.34 8.67 0.09
N GLU A 125 0.39 8.26 -0.74
CA GLU A 125 -0.69 7.30 -0.41
C GLU A 125 -1.46 7.70 0.87
N ALA A 126 -1.68 9.01 1.09
CA ALA A 126 -2.37 9.52 2.27
C ALA A 126 -3.82 9.00 2.38
N SER A 127 -4.41 8.47 1.28
CA SER A 127 -5.71 7.78 1.28
C SER A 127 -5.79 6.62 2.27
N MET A 128 -4.66 6.00 2.63
CA MET A 128 -4.58 4.88 3.56
C MET A 128 -4.51 5.32 5.04
N ILE A 129 -4.34 6.61 5.33
CA ILE A 129 -4.21 7.10 6.70
C ILE A 129 -5.59 7.24 7.32
N GLY A 130 -5.88 6.40 8.33
CA GLY A 130 -7.10 6.46 9.11
C GLY A 130 -6.95 7.29 10.39
N ASP A 131 -8.09 7.60 11.00
CA ASP A 131 -8.20 8.29 12.30
C ASP A 131 -8.94 7.46 13.36
N SER A 132 -9.29 6.19 13.04
CA SER A 132 -9.98 5.31 13.99
C SER A 132 -9.06 4.90 15.12
N PHE A 133 -9.56 5.05 16.34
CA PHE A 133 -8.92 4.54 17.54
C PHE A 133 -8.95 3.01 17.55
N ALA A 134 -7.79 2.37 17.59
CA ALA A 134 -7.68 0.93 17.78
C ALA A 134 -7.43 0.62 19.26
N GLU A 135 -8.33 -0.10 19.92
CA GLU A 135 -8.26 -0.42 21.37
C GLU A 135 -6.95 -1.09 21.81
N ASN A 136 -6.25 -1.76 20.89
CA ASN A 136 -4.97 -2.42 21.14
C ASN A 136 -3.78 -1.72 20.47
N ASN A 137 -3.89 -0.42 20.20
CA ASN A 137 -2.83 0.31 19.53
C ASN A 137 -1.67 0.57 20.51
N ILE A 138 -0.49 0.20 20.05
CA ILE A 138 0.77 0.38 20.79
C ILE A 138 1.53 1.65 20.35
N PHE A 139 1.00 2.39 19.36
CA PHE A 139 1.62 3.60 18.81
C PHE A 139 0.89 4.86 19.26
N GLY A 140 1.64 5.79 19.85
CA GLY A 140 1.21 7.16 20.14
C GLY A 140 -0.18 7.28 20.76
N SER A 141 -0.98 8.17 20.19
CA SER A 141 -2.39 8.40 20.60
C SER A 141 -3.36 7.31 20.11
N GLY A 142 -2.93 6.46 19.18
CA GLY A 142 -3.81 5.54 18.47
C GLY A 142 -4.48 6.15 17.23
N ARG A 143 -4.19 7.40 16.92
CA ARG A 143 -4.71 8.14 15.75
C ARG A 143 -3.54 8.61 14.90
N LEU A 144 -3.24 7.85 13.85
CA LEU A 144 -2.04 8.09 13.04
C LEU A 144 -2.01 9.48 12.40
N LEU A 145 -3.16 9.99 11.95
CA LEU A 145 -3.24 11.32 11.34
C LEU A 145 -2.91 12.43 12.35
N ASP A 146 -3.51 12.36 13.55
CA ASP A 146 -3.29 13.35 14.60
C ASP A 146 -1.81 13.36 15.04
N ASP A 147 -1.23 12.15 15.27
CA ASP A 147 0.17 12.01 15.64
C ASP A 147 1.13 12.49 14.54
N LEU A 148 0.79 12.29 13.26
CA LEU A 148 1.57 12.80 12.14
C LEU A 148 1.55 14.33 12.09
N ILE A 149 0.39 14.93 12.25
CA ILE A 149 0.23 16.40 12.29
C ILE A 149 1.01 16.98 13.48
N GLU A 150 0.83 16.43 14.68
CA GLU A 150 1.57 16.85 15.87
C GLU A 150 3.08 16.75 15.66
N TYR A 151 3.55 15.61 15.13
CA TYR A 151 4.97 15.43 14.85
C TYR A 151 5.51 16.48 13.88
N VAL A 152 4.88 16.65 12.73
CA VAL A 152 5.38 17.57 11.68
C VAL A 152 5.44 19.01 12.22
N TYR A 153 4.36 19.48 12.83
CA TYR A 153 4.26 20.89 13.23
C TYR A 153 4.87 21.21 14.60
N SER A 154 5.35 20.18 15.34
CA SER A 154 6.24 20.40 16.49
C SER A 154 7.68 20.78 16.08
N GLY A 155 8.05 20.60 14.81
CA GLY A 155 9.32 21.05 14.26
C GLY A 155 9.33 22.56 13.95
N ASP A 156 10.54 23.11 13.79
CA ASP A 156 10.74 24.54 13.51
C ASP A 156 10.54 24.82 12.01
N ASN A 157 9.54 25.63 11.65
CA ASN A 157 9.19 25.98 10.26
C ASN A 157 9.00 24.75 9.34
N CYS A 158 8.33 23.72 9.83
CA CYS A 158 8.01 22.53 9.04
C CYS A 158 6.63 22.66 8.39
N ARG A 159 6.50 22.08 7.18
CA ARG A 159 5.27 22.07 6.39
C ARG A 159 5.01 20.68 5.82
N MET A 160 3.77 20.42 5.44
CA MET A 160 3.37 19.09 4.96
C MET A 160 2.62 19.18 3.62
N ILE A 161 2.94 18.22 2.74
CA ILE A 161 2.16 17.91 1.54
C ILE A 161 1.57 16.52 1.72
N LEU A 162 0.26 16.39 1.60
CA LEU A 162 -0.47 15.11 1.58
C LEU A 162 -0.89 14.79 0.15
N LEU A 163 -0.53 13.60 -0.33
CA LEU A 163 -0.84 13.12 -1.67
C LEU A 163 -1.76 11.90 -1.58
N GLY A 164 -2.81 11.87 -2.38
CA GLY A 164 -3.66 10.69 -2.39
C GLY A 164 -4.66 10.65 -3.54
N ASP A 165 -5.37 9.55 -3.58
CA ASP A 165 -6.38 9.25 -4.58
C ASP A 165 -7.69 8.87 -3.90
N THR A 166 -8.71 9.70 -4.08
CA THR A 166 -10.04 9.53 -3.44
C THR A 166 -10.88 8.42 -4.06
N ALA A 167 -10.48 7.89 -5.21
CA ALA A 167 -11.15 6.76 -5.85
C ALA A 167 -10.64 5.39 -5.36
N GLN A 168 -9.49 5.36 -4.65
CA GLN A 168 -8.97 4.13 -4.05
C GLN A 168 -9.80 3.69 -2.84
N LEU A 169 -9.53 2.46 -2.37
CA LEU A 169 -10.11 1.94 -1.13
C LEU A 169 -9.78 2.86 0.07
N MET A 170 -10.77 3.06 0.89
CA MET A 170 -10.65 3.81 2.15
C MET A 170 -9.92 3.00 3.22
N PRO A 171 -9.42 3.65 4.30
CA PRO A 171 -8.87 2.92 5.43
C PRO A 171 -9.86 1.90 5.99
N VAL A 172 -9.36 0.77 6.46
CA VAL A 172 -10.21 -0.33 6.95
C VAL A 172 -11.17 0.16 8.04
N GLY A 173 -12.46 -0.12 7.85
CA GLY A 173 -13.52 0.30 8.79
C GLY A 173 -13.96 1.76 8.67
N GLN A 174 -13.51 2.49 7.66
CA GLN A 174 -13.90 3.88 7.40
C GLN A 174 -14.55 4.05 6.04
N ASN A 175 -15.49 4.99 5.93
CA ASN A 175 -16.22 5.30 4.70
C ASN A 175 -15.62 6.49 3.92
N TYR A 176 -14.57 7.10 4.44
CA TYR A 176 -13.85 8.23 3.87
C TYR A 176 -12.37 8.17 4.28
N SER A 177 -11.53 8.97 3.62
CA SER A 177 -10.12 9.13 3.97
C SER A 177 -9.95 10.45 4.73
N PRO A 178 -9.72 10.42 6.06
CA PRO A 178 -9.60 11.65 6.85
C PRO A 178 -8.41 12.51 6.44
N ALA A 179 -7.29 11.91 6.01
CA ALA A 179 -6.13 12.65 5.55
C ALA A 179 -6.33 13.35 4.19
N LEU A 180 -7.39 12.98 3.45
CA LEU A 180 -7.77 13.64 2.20
C LEU A 180 -9.03 14.52 2.35
N ASP A 181 -9.52 14.71 3.57
CA ASP A 181 -10.67 15.57 3.85
C ASP A 181 -10.21 16.92 4.43
N ARG A 182 -10.39 17.98 3.63
CA ARG A 182 -10.05 19.34 4.02
C ARG A 182 -10.67 19.74 5.38
N LYS A 183 -11.94 19.40 5.60
CA LYS A 183 -12.64 19.76 6.84
C LYS A 183 -12.06 19.07 8.07
N VAL A 184 -11.53 17.87 7.90
CA VAL A 184 -10.85 17.15 9.00
C VAL A 184 -9.52 17.84 9.31
N LEU A 185 -8.72 18.17 8.29
CA LEU A 185 -7.42 18.82 8.46
C LEU A 185 -7.55 20.24 9.05
N GLU A 186 -8.57 21.01 8.65
CA GLU A 186 -8.85 22.34 9.21
C GLU A 186 -9.17 22.31 10.72
N LYS A 187 -9.71 21.20 11.25
CA LYS A 187 -9.92 21.05 12.71
C LYS A 187 -8.61 21.07 13.51
N SER A 188 -7.49 20.71 12.88
CA SER A 188 -6.16 20.78 13.49
C SER A 188 -5.49 22.15 13.31
N ALA A 189 -6.28 23.20 13.04
CA ALA A 189 -5.83 24.58 12.83
C ALA A 189 -4.83 24.73 11.66
N LEU A 190 -4.91 23.84 10.67
CA LEU A 190 -4.09 23.93 9.46
C LEU A 190 -4.75 24.82 8.41
N ASP A 191 -3.94 25.69 7.79
CA ASP A 191 -4.33 26.41 6.56
C ASP A 191 -4.11 25.48 5.36
N ILE A 192 -5.20 25.12 4.65
CA ILE A 192 -5.18 24.09 3.62
C ILE A 192 -5.24 24.71 2.22
N THR A 193 -4.16 24.53 1.47
CA THR A 193 -4.18 24.68 0.01
C THR A 193 -4.52 23.35 -0.63
N GLU A 194 -5.66 23.25 -1.31
CA GLU A 194 -6.12 22.02 -1.94
C GLU A 194 -6.13 22.14 -3.45
N TYR A 195 -5.65 21.09 -4.13
CA TYR A 195 -5.76 20.96 -5.59
C TYR A 195 -6.04 19.53 -6.00
N THR A 196 -6.85 19.34 -7.04
CA THR A 196 -7.21 18.02 -7.56
C THR A 196 -6.84 17.94 -9.05
N LEU A 197 -5.98 16.97 -9.39
CA LEU A 197 -5.66 16.61 -10.77
C LEU A 197 -6.70 15.62 -11.30
N THR A 198 -7.38 15.98 -12.38
CA THR A 198 -8.47 15.19 -12.97
C THR A 198 -8.15 14.71 -14.39
N GLU A 199 -7.34 15.45 -15.14
CA GLU A 199 -7.00 15.14 -16.51
C GLU A 199 -5.97 14.02 -16.60
N VAL A 200 -6.33 12.92 -17.29
CA VAL A 200 -5.43 11.79 -17.54
C VAL A 200 -4.48 12.13 -18.70
N VAL A 201 -3.19 11.94 -18.51
CA VAL A 201 -2.17 12.26 -19.53
C VAL A 201 -2.32 11.33 -20.74
N ARG A 202 -2.17 11.88 -21.97
CA ARG A 202 -2.44 11.23 -23.26
C ARG A 202 -1.76 9.86 -23.52
N GLN A 203 -0.72 9.49 -22.81
CA GLN A 203 -0.12 8.14 -22.89
C GLN A 203 -1.06 7.02 -22.44
N ALA A 204 -2.22 7.37 -21.87
CA ALA A 204 -3.25 6.44 -21.43
C ALA A 204 -4.19 5.97 -22.57
N SER A 205 -4.13 6.55 -23.76
CA SER A 205 -5.06 6.19 -24.87
C SER A 205 -4.89 4.75 -25.35
N ASP A 206 -3.71 4.17 -25.18
CA ASP A 206 -3.38 2.82 -25.65
C ASP A 206 -3.34 1.79 -24.49
N SER A 207 -3.55 2.23 -23.25
CA SER A 207 -3.61 1.37 -22.07
C SER A 207 -5.05 1.09 -21.65
N GLY A 208 -5.45 -0.17 -21.74
CA GLY A 208 -6.74 -0.64 -21.24
C GLY A 208 -6.84 -0.54 -19.72
N ILE A 209 -5.74 -0.69 -19.00
CA ILE A 209 -5.65 -0.52 -17.54
C ILE A 209 -6.11 0.88 -17.16
N LEU A 210 -5.53 1.92 -17.77
CA LEU A 210 -5.87 3.32 -17.48
C LEU A 210 -7.25 3.71 -18.02
N ALA A 211 -7.64 3.19 -19.20
CA ALA A 211 -8.99 3.41 -19.74
C ALA A 211 -10.07 2.88 -18.81
N ASN A 212 -9.93 1.66 -18.31
CA ASN A 212 -10.86 1.07 -17.35
C ASN A 212 -10.79 1.75 -15.97
N ALA A 213 -9.61 2.10 -15.48
CA ALA A 213 -9.50 2.87 -14.23
C ALA A 213 -10.25 4.22 -14.34
N THR A 214 -10.12 4.91 -15.48
CA THR A 214 -10.87 6.15 -15.74
C THR A 214 -12.38 5.92 -15.80
N HIS A 215 -12.80 4.81 -16.43
CA HIS A 215 -14.21 4.44 -16.46
C HIS A 215 -14.76 4.11 -15.06
N LEU A 216 -14.03 3.33 -14.25
CA LEU A 216 -14.42 3.02 -12.87
C LEU A 216 -14.55 4.28 -12.01
N ARG A 217 -13.66 5.26 -12.20
CA ARG A 217 -13.78 6.56 -11.57
C ARG A 217 -15.05 7.29 -11.99
N TYR A 218 -15.35 7.32 -13.29
CA TYR A 218 -16.59 7.91 -13.80
C TYR A 218 -17.83 7.27 -13.14
N LEU A 219 -17.83 5.95 -12.91
CA LEU A 219 -18.92 5.27 -12.20
C LEU A 219 -19.02 5.72 -10.74
N LEU A 220 -17.89 5.95 -10.05
CA LEU A 220 -17.86 6.47 -8.68
C LEU A 220 -18.43 7.89 -8.61
N ASP A 221 -18.02 8.78 -9.51
CA ASP A 221 -18.46 10.18 -9.55
C ASP A 221 -19.96 10.29 -9.86
N ASN A 222 -20.51 9.37 -10.67
CA ASN A 222 -21.92 9.35 -11.05
C ASN A 222 -22.78 8.38 -10.21
N THR A 223 -22.25 7.81 -9.13
CA THR A 223 -22.95 6.87 -8.22
C THR A 223 -23.54 5.63 -8.92
N VAL A 224 -22.89 5.17 -9.99
CA VAL A 224 -23.27 3.98 -10.75
C VAL A 224 -22.38 2.82 -10.34
N TYR A 225 -22.92 1.84 -9.64
CA TYR A 225 -22.09 0.77 -9.05
C TYR A 225 -22.37 -0.63 -9.63
N ARG A 226 -23.41 -0.78 -10.45
CA ARG A 226 -23.74 -2.03 -11.10
C ARG A 226 -23.15 -2.07 -12.51
N ASN A 227 -22.76 -3.29 -12.95
CA ASN A 227 -22.25 -3.54 -14.29
C ASN A 227 -21.07 -2.62 -14.67
N PRO A 228 -19.86 -2.85 -14.14
CA PRO A 228 -18.72 -1.97 -14.34
C PRO A 228 -18.24 -1.84 -15.80
N GLN A 229 -18.75 -2.70 -16.72
CA GLN A 229 -18.49 -2.59 -18.18
C GLN A 229 -16.99 -2.47 -18.52
N ILE A 230 -16.19 -3.42 -18.05
CA ILE A 230 -14.76 -3.48 -18.28
C ILE A 230 -14.46 -3.81 -19.74
N THR A 231 -13.67 -2.98 -20.38
CA THR A 231 -13.22 -3.17 -21.76
C THR A 231 -11.95 -4.02 -21.80
N THR A 232 -11.98 -5.14 -22.55
CA THR A 232 -10.87 -6.10 -22.63
C THR A 232 -10.17 -6.13 -23.98
N ASN A 233 -10.53 -5.27 -24.93
CA ASN A 233 -9.93 -5.21 -26.29
C ASN A 233 -8.60 -4.42 -26.36
N PHE A 234 -7.85 -4.43 -25.29
CA PHE A 234 -6.52 -3.82 -25.20
C PHE A 234 -5.45 -4.88 -24.99
N PRO A 235 -4.22 -4.66 -25.49
CA PRO A 235 -3.15 -5.66 -25.39
C PRO A 235 -2.65 -5.90 -23.96
N ASP A 236 -2.92 -4.97 -23.04
CA ASP A 236 -2.51 -5.01 -21.65
C ASP A 236 -3.60 -5.61 -20.69
N ILE A 237 -4.75 -6.02 -21.24
CA ILE A 237 -5.83 -6.67 -20.46
C ILE A 237 -6.26 -7.98 -21.11
N THR A 238 -6.31 -9.05 -20.31
CA THR A 238 -6.76 -10.35 -20.73
C THR A 238 -7.78 -10.92 -19.76
N SER A 239 -8.94 -11.37 -20.26
CA SER A 239 -9.85 -12.18 -19.47
C SER A 239 -9.49 -13.65 -19.60
N ILE A 240 -9.30 -14.33 -18.46
CA ILE A 240 -8.91 -15.74 -18.40
C ILE A 240 -9.90 -16.56 -17.61
N THR A 241 -10.01 -17.83 -17.97
CA THR A 241 -10.77 -18.82 -17.22
C THR A 241 -9.92 -19.49 -16.15
N GLY A 242 -10.56 -20.21 -15.21
CA GLY A 242 -9.84 -20.99 -14.21
C GLY A 242 -8.95 -22.10 -14.82
N VAL A 243 -9.26 -22.59 -16.02
CA VAL A 243 -8.45 -23.60 -16.74
C VAL A 243 -7.12 -23.01 -17.22
N GLU A 244 -7.16 -21.77 -17.72
CA GLU A 244 -5.98 -21.07 -18.26
C GLU A 244 -5.09 -20.47 -17.17
N LEU A 245 -5.57 -20.42 -15.94
CA LEU A 245 -4.94 -19.69 -14.84
C LEU A 245 -3.52 -20.17 -14.53
N ILE A 246 -3.32 -21.49 -14.44
CA ILE A 246 -2.02 -22.09 -14.08
C ILE A 246 -0.97 -21.74 -15.13
N ASP A 247 -1.28 -21.96 -16.39
CA ASP A 247 -0.36 -21.68 -17.50
C ASP A 247 -0.06 -20.18 -17.60
N SER A 248 -1.08 -19.34 -17.37
CA SER A 248 -0.92 -17.88 -17.39
C SER A 248 0.00 -17.38 -16.28
N ILE A 249 -0.17 -17.86 -15.03
CA ILE A 249 0.70 -17.49 -13.92
C ILE A 249 2.12 -18.00 -14.15
N TYR A 250 2.28 -19.24 -14.64
CA TYR A 250 3.59 -19.80 -14.98
C TYR A 250 4.31 -18.94 -16.04
N ALA A 251 3.58 -18.53 -17.08
CA ALA A 251 4.13 -17.64 -18.11
C ALA A 251 4.56 -16.28 -17.54
N SER A 252 3.73 -15.70 -16.65
CA SER A 252 4.06 -14.43 -15.97
C SER A 252 5.31 -14.56 -15.10
N TYR A 253 5.45 -15.63 -14.34
CA TYR A 253 6.64 -15.85 -13.50
C TYR A 253 7.92 -16.02 -14.32
N ARG A 254 7.82 -16.59 -15.52
CA ARG A 254 8.96 -16.67 -16.46
C ARG A 254 9.29 -15.34 -17.12
N GLU A 255 8.30 -14.48 -17.34
CA GLU A 255 8.47 -13.20 -18.03
C GLU A 255 8.99 -12.10 -17.09
N VAL A 256 8.43 -11.99 -15.89
CA VAL A 256 8.68 -10.88 -14.98
C VAL A 256 9.17 -11.27 -13.57
N GLY A 257 9.18 -12.55 -13.23
CA GLY A 257 9.53 -13.05 -11.90
C GLY A 257 8.35 -13.16 -10.94
N GLU A 258 8.51 -13.98 -9.89
CA GLU A 258 7.49 -14.21 -8.86
C GLU A 258 7.17 -12.91 -8.10
N GLU A 259 8.19 -12.09 -7.81
CA GLU A 259 8.10 -10.84 -7.06
C GLU A 259 7.39 -9.70 -7.80
N ASN A 260 7.34 -9.79 -9.13
CA ASN A 260 6.71 -8.78 -10.02
C ASN A 260 5.31 -9.21 -10.50
N SER A 261 4.80 -10.33 -9.98
CA SER A 261 3.49 -10.86 -10.35
C SER A 261 2.67 -11.15 -9.10
N ILE A 262 1.39 -10.77 -9.07
CA ILE A 262 0.53 -10.90 -7.89
C ILE A 262 -0.91 -11.25 -8.25
N VAL A 263 -1.56 -12.06 -7.41
CA VAL A 263 -3.03 -12.25 -7.47
C VAL A 263 -3.69 -11.38 -6.41
N ILE A 264 -4.63 -10.53 -6.80
CA ILE A 264 -5.40 -9.66 -5.91
C ILE A 264 -6.81 -10.24 -5.74
N THR A 265 -7.20 -10.46 -4.47
CA THR A 265 -8.47 -11.05 -4.10
C THR A 265 -9.28 -10.16 -3.16
N ARG A 266 -10.58 -10.50 -2.98
CA ARG A 266 -11.46 -9.78 -2.05
C ARG A 266 -11.40 -10.30 -0.62
N SER A 267 -10.88 -11.49 -0.38
CA SER A 267 -10.88 -12.09 0.96
C SER A 267 -9.62 -12.91 1.25
N ASN A 268 -9.24 -12.98 2.53
CA ASN A 268 -8.12 -13.80 2.97
C ASN A 268 -8.33 -15.30 2.64
N LYS A 269 -9.57 -15.80 2.70
CA LYS A 269 -9.88 -17.19 2.33
C LYS A 269 -9.53 -17.46 0.86
N ARG A 270 -9.90 -16.55 -0.05
CA ARG A 270 -9.55 -16.66 -1.48
C ARG A 270 -8.04 -16.54 -1.69
N ALA A 271 -7.38 -15.59 -1.03
CA ALA A 271 -5.93 -15.44 -1.10
C ALA A 271 -5.22 -16.73 -0.67
N ASN A 272 -5.64 -17.36 0.44
CA ASN A 272 -5.05 -18.62 0.89
C ASN A 272 -5.24 -19.75 -0.14
N LEU A 273 -6.41 -19.86 -0.79
CA LEU A 273 -6.66 -20.85 -1.84
C LEU A 273 -5.72 -20.64 -3.04
N PHE A 274 -5.58 -19.40 -3.51
CA PHE A 274 -4.64 -19.08 -4.60
C PHE A 274 -3.20 -19.36 -4.19
N ASN A 275 -2.78 -18.97 -2.98
CA ASN A 275 -1.44 -19.22 -2.48
C ASN A 275 -1.09 -20.73 -2.48
N GLN A 276 -2.01 -21.56 -2.00
CA GLN A 276 -1.84 -23.02 -2.03
C GLN A 276 -1.81 -23.56 -3.47
N GLY A 277 -2.75 -23.12 -4.32
CA GLY A 277 -2.83 -23.54 -5.71
C GLY A 277 -1.56 -23.17 -6.49
N ILE A 278 -1.05 -21.95 -6.32
CA ILE A 278 0.18 -21.49 -6.97
C ILE A 278 1.38 -22.31 -6.50
N ARG A 279 1.55 -22.51 -5.20
CA ARG A 279 2.66 -23.31 -4.69
C ARG A 279 2.63 -24.75 -5.23
N ASN A 280 1.48 -25.40 -5.19
CA ASN A 280 1.37 -26.80 -5.55
C ASN A 280 1.41 -27.03 -7.07
N GLN A 281 0.70 -26.21 -7.86
CA GLN A 281 0.47 -26.46 -9.28
C GLN A 281 1.41 -25.67 -10.19
N VAL A 282 1.77 -24.42 -9.83
CA VAL A 282 2.69 -23.59 -10.63
C VAL A 282 4.13 -23.84 -10.23
N LEU A 283 4.43 -23.79 -8.92
CA LEU A 283 5.79 -23.86 -8.39
C LEU A 283 6.22 -25.28 -8.00
N GLN A 284 5.28 -26.25 -7.99
CA GLN A 284 5.50 -27.65 -7.63
C GLN A 284 6.18 -27.82 -6.26
N ARG A 285 5.81 -26.99 -5.28
CA ARG A 285 6.35 -26.99 -3.92
C ARG A 285 5.40 -27.74 -2.99
N GLU A 286 5.77 -28.97 -2.61
CA GLU A 286 4.95 -29.83 -1.73
C GLU A 286 5.27 -29.64 -0.24
N SER A 287 6.50 -29.20 0.08
CA SER A 287 6.92 -28.95 1.46
C SER A 287 6.11 -27.84 2.10
N GLU A 288 5.97 -27.85 3.44
CA GLU A 288 5.25 -26.81 4.18
C GLU A 288 5.84 -25.40 3.95
N LEU A 289 7.17 -25.32 3.85
CA LEU A 289 7.92 -24.12 3.50
C LEU A 289 9.07 -24.53 2.58
N ALA A 290 9.41 -23.71 1.61
CA ALA A 290 10.51 -23.93 0.69
C ALA A 290 11.41 -22.70 0.59
N ASN A 291 12.69 -22.90 0.24
CA ASN A 291 13.54 -21.79 -0.17
C ASN A 291 12.88 -21.08 -1.37
N THR A 292 13.07 -19.79 -1.45
CA THR A 292 12.46 -18.88 -2.42
C THR A 292 10.94 -18.65 -2.25
N ASP A 293 10.27 -19.25 -1.25
CA ASP A 293 8.87 -18.93 -0.99
C ASP A 293 8.69 -17.44 -0.67
N MET A 294 7.68 -16.85 -1.32
CA MET A 294 7.25 -15.49 -1.03
C MET A 294 6.26 -15.51 0.14
N VAL A 295 6.59 -14.78 1.19
CA VAL A 295 5.78 -14.69 2.41
C VAL A 295 5.48 -13.24 2.77
N MET A 296 4.39 -13.02 3.48
CA MET A 296 4.00 -11.73 4.02
C MET A 296 3.84 -11.84 5.53
N VAL A 297 4.44 -10.90 6.24
CA VAL A 297 4.27 -10.75 7.68
C VAL A 297 2.84 -10.28 7.99
N ILE A 298 2.18 -10.93 8.95
CA ILE A 298 0.78 -10.63 9.27
C ILE A 298 0.57 -9.97 10.64
N LYS A 299 1.64 -9.78 11.38
CA LYS A 299 1.64 -9.06 12.67
C LYS A 299 2.98 -8.35 12.83
N ASN A 300 2.95 -7.11 13.34
CA ASN A 300 4.17 -6.37 13.63
C ASN A 300 5.08 -7.16 14.57
N ASN A 301 6.37 -7.20 14.25
CA ASN A 301 7.38 -7.85 15.07
C ASN A 301 8.53 -6.89 15.38
N TYR A 302 8.81 -6.74 16.66
CA TYR A 302 9.83 -5.81 17.18
C TYR A 302 11.08 -6.53 17.64
N PHE A 303 10.92 -7.76 18.13
CA PHE A 303 11.97 -8.56 18.74
C PHE A 303 13.11 -8.88 17.76
N TRP A 304 12.76 -9.40 16.57
CA TRP A 304 13.77 -9.76 15.59
C TRP A 304 14.41 -8.53 14.92
N ALA A 305 13.72 -7.39 14.92
CA ALA A 305 14.24 -6.14 14.38
C ALA A 305 15.34 -5.51 15.27
N GLU A 306 15.29 -5.71 16.59
CA GLU A 306 16.27 -5.12 17.54
C GLU A 306 17.73 -5.49 17.22
N ARG A 307 17.96 -6.59 16.51
CA ARG A 307 19.30 -7.06 16.11
C ARG A 307 19.90 -6.28 14.94
N TYR A 308 19.12 -5.40 14.29
CA TYR A 308 19.47 -4.71 13.05
C TYR A 308 19.26 -3.20 13.18
N GLU A 309 20.33 -2.41 13.19
CA GLU A 309 20.29 -0.96 13.44
C GLU A 309 19.37 -0.18 12.48
N ARG A 310 19.18 -0.68 11.25
CA ARG A 310 18.34 -0.05 10.22
C ARG A 310 16.86 -0.44 10.29
N LEU A 311 16.49 -1.33 11.20
CA LEU A 311 15.15 -1.90 11.27
C LEU A 311 14.54 -1.65 12.63
N ASN A 312 13.58 -0.73 12.74
CA ASN A 312 12.90 -0.47 14.01
C ASN A 312 11.89 -1.57 14.37
N PHE A 313 11.23 -2.11 13.37
CA PHE A 313 10.31 -3.25 13.49
C PHE A 313 10.03 -3.82 12.10
N ILE A 314 9.53 -5.06 12.05
CA ILE A 314 9.03 -5.72 10.87
C ILE A 314 7.52 -5.51 10.84
N ALA A 315 7.01 -4.86 9.81
CA ALA A 315 5.62 -4.42 9.77
C ALA A 315 4.64 -5.52 9.29
N ASN A 316 3.41 -5.45 9.76
CA ASN A 316 2.31 -6.19 9.13
C ASN A 316 2.14 -5.71 7.68
N GLY A 317 2.21 -6.64 6.73
CA GLY A 317 2.16 -6.37 5.30
C GLY A 317 3.53 -6.37 4.60
N ASP A 318 4.64 -6.39 5.35
CA ASP A 318 5.97 -6.53 4.75
C ASP A 318 6.07 -7.86 3.99
N ILE A 319 6.57 -7.80 2.76
CA ILE A 319 6.79 -8.98 1.91
C ILE A 319 8.26 -9.37 2.00
N ALA A 320 8.48 -10.67 2.18
CA ALA A 320 9.80 -11.25 2.27
C ALA A 320 9.91 -12.52 1.42
N GLN A 321 11.13 -12.88 1.07
CA GLN A 321 11.47 -14.15 0.44
C GLN A 321 12.26 -15.03 1.41
N ILE A 322 11.94 -16.32 1.47
CA ILE A 322 12.73 -17.28 2.22
C ILE A 322 14.05 -17.52 1.49
N VAL A 323 15.15 -17.01 2.00
CA VAL A 323 16.49 -17.26 1.43
C VAL A 323 16.97 -18.66 1.78
N ARG A 324 16.87 -19.01 3.05
CA ARG A 324 17.36 -20.28 3.59
C ARG A 324 16.53 -20.75 4.77
N ILE A 325 16.21 -22.04 4.78
CA ILE A 325 15.64 -22.74 5.93
C ILE A 325 16.79 -23.47 6.63
N LYS A 326 17.02 -23.15 7.91
CA LYS A 326 18.11 -23.71 8.71
C LYS A 326 17.69 -25.00 9.42
N ARG A 327 16.52 -24.96 10.09
CA ARG A 327 15.93 -26.10 10.81
C ARG A 327 14.45 -25.91 11.06
N TYR A 328 13.77 -27.02 11.31
CA TYR A 328 12.42 -27.08 11.83
C TYR A 328 12.45 -27.50 13.30
N THR A 329 11.57 -26.94 14.11
CA THR A 329 11.44 -27.25 15.53
C THR A 329 9.96 -27.35 15.89
N GLU A 330 9.59 -28.34 16.69
CA GLU A 330 8.29 -28.44 17.32
C GLU A 330 8.42 -28.14 18.81
N MET A 331 7.69 -27.12 19.28
CA MET A 331 7.73 -26.67 20.68
C MET A 331 6.36 -26.12 21.05
N TYR A 332 5.93 -26.33 22.28
CA TYR A 332 4.63 -25.84 22.79
C TYR A 332 3.41 -26.31 21.98
N GLY A 333 3.54 -27.43 21.26
CA GLY A 333 2.50 -27.93 20.34
C GLY A 333 2.32 -27.10 19.07
N PHE A 334 3.33 -26.31 18.70
CA PHE A 334 3.41 -25.53 17.47
C PHE A 334 4.68 -25.86 16.70
N ARG A 335 4.64 -25.58 15.38
CA ARG A 335 5.76 -25.82 14.48
C ARG A 335 6.43 -24.50 14.12
N PHE A 336 7.74 -24.51 14.15
CA PHE A 336 8.58 -23.35 13.88
C PHE A 336 9.62 -23.67 12.82
N ALA A 337 10.06 -22.66 12.10
CA ALA A 337 11.22 -22.73 11.21
C ALA A 337 12.20 -21.60 11.51
N ASP A 338 13.46 -21.96 11.75
CA ASP A 338 14.59 -21.03 11.84
C ASP A 338 15.05 -20.74 10.41
N VAL A 339 14.97 -19.49 9.98
CA VAL A 339 15.18 -19.09 8.58
C VAL A 339 16.01 -17.83 8.44
N THR A 340 16.56 -17.62 7.24
CA THR A 340 17.02 -16.33 6.76
C THR A 340 15.95 -15.79 5.78
N LEU A 341 15.41 -14.61 6.08
CA LEU A 341 14.44 -13.88 5.24
C LEU A 341 15.11 -12.70 4.54
N GLN A 342 14.87 -12.53 3.25
CA GLN A 342 15.10 -11.29 2.52
C GLN A 342 13.86 -10.41 2.63
N LEU A 343 13.92 -9.32 3.38
CA LEU A 343 12.87 -8.30 3.43
C LEU A 343 12.96 -7.45 2.16
N LEU A 344 12.02 -7.62 1.23
CA LEU A 344 12.11 -7.02 -0.10
C LEU A 344 12.01 -5.49 -0.10
N ASP A 345 11.23 -4.93 0.82
CA ASP A 345 11.03 -3.49 0.90
C ASP A 345 12.20 -2.74 1.53
N TYR A 346 13.09 -3.44 2.26
CA TYR A 346 14.26 -2.87 2.94
C TYR A 346 15.59 -3.29 2.31
N ASP A 347 15.55 -4.20 1.33
CA ASP A 347 16.73 -4.85 0.73
C ASP A 347 17.70 -5.38 1.78
N MET A 348 17.17 -6.14 2.75
CA MET A 348 17.89 -6.61 3.92
C MET A 348 17.58 -8.06 4.24
N GLU A 349 18.63 -8.84 4.52
CA GLU A 349 18.49 -10.20 5.07
C GLU A 349 18.44 -10.16 6.60
N ILE A 350 17.53 -10.95 7.17
CA ILE A 350 17.40 -11.14 8.62
C ILE A 350 17.31 -12.63 8.97
N ASP A 351 17.91 -12.99 10.08
CA ASP A 351 17.74 -14.31 10.70
C ASP A 351 16.62 -14.23 11.73
N CYS A 352 15.63 -15.12 11.64
CA CYS A 352 14.48 -15.13 12.53
C CYS A 352 13.80 -16.48 12.63
N LEU A 353 12.90 -16.60 13.61
CA LEU A 353 12.03 -17.76 13.80
C LEU A 353 10.65 -17.47 13.23
N LEU A 354 10.11 -18.37 12.41
CA LEU A 354 8.76 -18.30 11.87
C LEU A 354 7.83 -19.24 12.60
N LEU A 355 6.58 -18.82 12.81
CA LEU A 355 5.49 -19.66 13.33
C LEU A 355 4.71 -20.24 12.14
N LEU A 356 4.92 -21.52 11.82
CA LEU A 356 4.37 -22.18 10.63
C LEU A 356 2.86 -22.39 10.72
N ASP A 357 2.32 -22.59 11.91
CA ASP A 357 0.88 -22.78 12.13
C ASP A 357 0.07 -21.55 11.66
N SER A 358 0.70 -20.38 11.61
CA SER A 358 0.07 -19.18 11.06
C SER A 358 -0.25 -19.29 9.57
N LEU A 359 0.47 -20.11 8.80
CA LEU A 359 0.23 -20.32 7.36
C LEU A 359 -1.16 -20.90 7.09
N SER A 360 -1.63 -21.82 7.95
CA SER A 360 -2.92 -22.51 7.80
C SER A 360 -4.13 -21.72 8.28
N ALA A 361 -3.95 -20.69 9.12
CA ALA A 361 -5.05 -19.90 9.66
C ALA A 361 -5.88 -19.23 8.56
N ALA A 362 -7.20 -19.41 8.57
CA ALA A 362 -8.08 -18.89 7.52
C ALA A 362 -8.44 -17.41 7.74
N THR A 363 -8.52 -16.98 8.98
CA THR A 363 -8.98 -15.64 9.36
C THR A 363 -8.00 -14.94 10.32
N PRO A 364 -8.03 -13.62 10.45
CA PRO A 364 -7.27 -12.90 11.49
C PRO A 364 -7.57 -13.42 12.90
N LYS A 365 -8.82 -13.79 13.18
CA LYS A 365 -9.24 -14.33 14.47
C LYS A 365 -8.57 -15.68 14.78
N ASP A 366 -8.35 -16.53 13.77
CA ASP A 366 -7.62 -17.78 13.96
C ASP A 366 -6.17 -17.51 14.34
N ASN A 367 -5.54 -16.52 13.74
CA ASN A 367 -4.17 -16.11 14.09
C ASN A 367 -4.09 -15.57 15.54
N ASP A 368 -5.08 -14.78 15.98
CA ASP A 368 -5.15 -14.29 17.36
C ASP A 368 -5.31 -15.46 18.35
N ASN A 369 -6.10 -16.47 18.01
CA ASN A 369 -6.25 -17.69 18.83
C ASN A 369 -4.95 -18.49 18.92
N ILE A 370 -4.21 -18.64 17.79
CA ILE A 370 -2.88 -19.25 17.75
C ILE A 370 -1.93 -18.49 18.69
N GLY A 371 -1.89 -17.17 18.59
CA GLY A 371 -1.05 -16.31 19.42
C GLY A 371 -1.38 -16.43 20.93
N LYS A 372 -2.67 -16.49 21.30
CA LYS A 372 -3.11 -16.67 22.70
C LYS A 372 -2.68 -18.03 23.24
N ARG A 373 -2.92 -19.11 22.50
CA ARG A 373 -2.51 -20.47 22.91
C ARG A 373 -1.00 -20.56 23.08
N LEU A 374 -0.23 -20.01 22.14
CA LEU A 374 1.23 -19.98 22.24
C LEU A 374 1.66 -19.21 23.52
N PHE A 375 1.04 -18.06 23.81
CA PHE A 375 1.32 -17.29 25.01
C PHE A 375 1.06 -18.12 26.28
N GLU A 376 -0.08 -18.82 26.36
CA GLU A 376 -0.46 -19.65 27.49
C GLU A 376 0.51 -20.83 27.70
N GLU A 377 0.98 -21.45 26.63
CA GLU A 377 1.95 -22.55 26.72
C GLU A 377 3.35 -22.07 27.13
N VAL A 378 3.83 -20.96 26.56
CA VAL A 378 5.12 -20.36 26.95
C VAL A 378 5.08 -19.87 28.41
N GLU A 379 3.96 -19.30 28.88
CA GLU A 379 3.83 -18.80 30.26
C GLU A 379 4.12 -19.89 31.28
N LYS A 380 3.81 -21.17 31.01
CA LYS A 380 4.08 -22.29 31.92
C LYS A 380 5.56 -22.44 32.26
N ASP A 381 6.46 -22.21 31.32
CA ASP A 381 7.91 -22.28 31.55
C ASP A 381 8.43 -21.17 32.47
N TYR A 382 7.67 -20.08 32.56
CA TYR A 382 8.00 -18.91 33.40
C TYR A 382 7.22 -18.82 34.70
N GLU A 383 6.41 -19.82 35.07
CA GLU A 383 5.61 -19.84 36.30
C GLU A 383 6.47 -19.76 37.58
N HIS A 384 7.72 -20.21 37.53
CA HIS A 384 8.70 -20.10 38.61
C HIS A 384 9.00 -18.63 38.99
N ILE A 385 8.71 -17.67 38.14
CA ILE A 385 8.82 -16.25 38.41
C ILE A 385 7.49 -15.74 39.00
N THR A 386 7.40 -15.65 40.30
CA THR A 386 6.17 -15.29 41.05
C THR A 386 5.69 -13.85 40.79
N ASN A 387 6.63 -12.93 40.51
CA ASN A 387 6.28 -11.55 40.18
C ASN A 387 5.78 -11.44 38.76
N LYS A 388 4.49 -11.16 38.58
CA LYS A 388 3.86 -11.07 37.23
C LYS A 388 4.56 -10.14 36.27
N ARG A 389 5.03 -8.97 36.73
CA ARG A 389 5.74 -8.01 35.86
C ARG A 389 7.11 -8.54 35.39
N LYS A 390 7.85 -9.16 36.31
CA LYS A 390 9.15 -9.80 35.97
C LYS A 390 8.95 -11.00 35.03
N ARG A 391 7.92 -11.81 35.29
CA ARG A 391 7.54 -12.94 34.41
C ARG A 391 7.26 -12.44 33.01
N TYR A 392 6.40 -11.47 32.85
CA TYR A 392 6.06 -10.88 31.55
C TYR A 392 7.28 -10.32 30.83
N LEU A 393 8.19 -9.63 31.54
CA LEU A 393 9.42 -9.11 30.96
C LEU A 393 10.37 -10.24 30.50
N ALA A 394 10.45 -11.35 31.22
CA ALA A 394 11.24 -12.51 30.82
C ALA A 394 10.64 -13.20 29.58
N MET A 395 9.33 -13.43 29.56
CA MET A 395 8.62 -14.00 28.42
C MET A 395 8.81 -13.17 27.12
N ARG A 396 8.92 -11.87 27.25
CA ARG A 396 9.13 -10.98 26.10
C ARG A 396 10.47 -11.20 25.38
N GLN A 397 11.44 -11.83 26.05
CA GLN A 397 12.73 -12.20 25.46
C GLN A 397 12.71 -13.62 24.90
N ASP A 398 11.59 -14.31 24.97
CA ASP A 398 11.44 -15.65 24.43
C ASP A 398 11.31 -15.62 22.89
N GLU A 399 12.16 -16.37 22.21
CA GLU A 399 12.21 -16.40 20.73
C GLU A 399 10.96 -17.05 20.13
N TYR A 400 10.39 -18.08 20.79
CA TYR A 400 9.20 -18.76 20.30
C TYR A 400 7.95 -17.90 20.43
N LEU A 401 7.81 -17.17 21.56
CA LEU A 401 6.72 -16.23 21.75
C LEU A 401 6.77 -15.09 20.72
N ASN A 402 7.97 -14.71 20.30
CA ASN A 402 8.23 -13.66 19.32
C ASN A 402 8.41 -14.20 17.90
N ALA A 403 8.10 -15.45 17.62
CA ALA A 403 8.16 -16.01 16.27
C ALA A 403 7.29 -15.20 15.31
N ILE A 404 7.82 -14.91 14.12
CA ILE A 404 7.13 -14.10 13.12
C ILE A 404 5.98 -14.91 12.52
N GLN A 405 4.78 -14.33 12.57
CA GLN A 405 3.58 -14.89 11.94
C GLN A 405 3.54 -14.49 10.47
N ILE A 406 3.36 -15.44 9.58
CA ILE A 406 3.43 -15.25 8.13
C ILE A 406 2.24 -15.87 7.38
N LYS A 407 2.04 -15.41 6.15
CA LYS A 407 1.23 -16.03 5.09
C LYS A 407 2.04 -16.09 3.81
N PHE A 408 1.69 -16.98 2.89
CA PHE A 408 2.24 -16.89 1.54
C PHE A 408 1.76 -15.61 0.84
N ALA A 409 2.59 -15.07 -0.05
CA ALA A 409 2.40 -13.76 -0.65
C ALA A 409 2.27 -13.77 -2.19
N TYR A 410 1.91 -14.90 -2.78
CA TYR A 410 1.57 -15.00 -4.21
C TYR A 410 0.18 -14.42 -4.53
N ALA A 411 -0.69 -14.46 -3.52
CA ALA A 411 -2.03 -13.87 -3.57
C ALA A 411 -2.32 -13.13 -2.26
N ILE A 412 -2.81 -11.89 -2.37
CA ILE A 412 -3.11 -11.02 -1.24
C ILE A 412 -4.47 -10.34 -1.42
N THR A 413 -5.01 -9.77 -0.34
CA THR A 413 -6.21 -8.92 -0.46
C THR A 413 -5.87 -7.55 -1.03
N CYS A 414 -6.83 -6.90 -1.69
CA CYS A 414 -6.64 -5.58 -2.28
C CYS A 414 -6.19 -4.51 -1.26
N HIS A 415 -6.69 -4.54 -0.02
CA HIS A 415 -6.22 -3.64 1.04
C HIS A 415 -4.73 -3.80 1.31
N LYS A 416 -4.22 -5.04 1.28
CA LYS A 416 -2.79 -5.30 1.47
C LYS A 416 -1.96 -5.01 0.21
N ALA A 417 -2.59 -4.91 -0.95
CA ALA A 417 -1.96 -4.48 -2.19
C ALA A 417 -1.85 -2.94 -2.32
N GLN A 418 -2.52 -2.18 -1.48
CA GLN A 418 -2.41 -0.72 -1.50
C GLN A 418 -0.96 -0.27 -1.28
N GLY A 419 -0.54 0.76 -2.02
CA GLY A 419 0.83 1.26 -2.03
C GLY A 419 1.84 0.36 -2.76
N GLY A 420 1.45 -0.87 -3.16
CA GLY A 420 2.26 -1.75 -3.99
C GLY A 420 1.99 -1.56 -5.48
N GLN A 421 2.94 -1.98 -6.30
CA GLN A 421 2.81 -2.04 -7.76
C GLN A 421 3.51 -3.29 -8.28
N TRP A 422 2.93 -3.92 -9.30
CA TRP A 422 3.46 -5.13 -9.94
C TRP A 422 3.35 -5.03 -11.46
N GLN A 423 4.24 -5.67 -12.16
CA GLN A 423 4.21 -5.70 -13.62
C GLN A 423 3.01 -6.49 -14.13
N HIS A 424 2.75 -7.67 -13.55
CA HIS A 424 1.59 -8.50 -13.87
C HIS A 424 0.66 -8.64 -12.67
N VAL A 425 -0.62 -8.33 -12.87
CA VAL A 425 -1.64 -8.41 -11.83
C VAL A 425 -2.80 -9.28 -12.29
N TYR A 426 -3.18 -10.23 -11.45
CA TYR A 426 -4.33 -11.09 -11.61
C TYR A 426 -5.43 -10.65 -10.64
N ILE A 427 -6.64 -10.38 -11.13
CA ILE A 427 -7.76 -9.93 -10.29
C ILE A 427 -8.81 -11.03 -10.21
N ASP A 428 -9.09 -11.52 -9.01
CA ASP A 428 -10.18 -12.45 -8.71
C ASP A 428 -11.28 -11.74 -7.92
N CYS A 429 -12.42 -11.49 -8.56
CA CYS A 429 -13.59 -10.92 -7.90
C CYS A 429 -14.24 -11.89 -6.90
N GLY A 430 -14.01 -13.20 -7.05
CA GLY A 430 -14.68 -14.21 -6.26
C GLY A 430 -16.20 -14.25 -6.50
N TYR A 431 -16.95 -14.73 -5.50
CA TYR A 431 -18.39 -14.72 -5.52
C TYR A 431 -18.95 -13.33 -5.19
N LEU A 432 -19.89 -12.85 -5.99
CA LEU A 432 -20.52 -11.54 -5.86
C LEU A 432 -22.06 -11.70 -5.87
N THR A 433 -22.71 -11.13 -4.84
CA THR A 433 -24.15 -10.89 -4.82
C THR A 433 -24.45 -9.47 -5.30
N ASP A 434 -25.71 -9.20 -5.69
CA ASP A 434 -26.12 -7.86 -6.15
C ASP A 434 -25.93 -6.78 -5.07
N GLU A 435 -26.06 -7.13 -3.79
CA GLU A 435 -25.86 -6.22 -2.66
C GLU A 435 -24.39 -5.79 -2.50
N MET A 436 -23.46 -6.65 -2.96
CA MET A 436 -22.02 -6.35 -2.95
C MET A 436 -21.60 -5.40 -4.09
N LEU A 437 -22.48 -5.15 -5.08
CA LEU A 437 -22.25 -4.22 -6.18
C LEU A 437 -22.56 -2.80 -5.71
N ASN A 438 -21.64 -2.22 -4.93
CA ASN A 438 -21.77 -0.95 -4.27
C ASN A 438 -20.51 -0.08 -4.51
N LYS A 439 -20.46 1.09 -3.89
CA LYS A 439 -19.32 2.02 -4.00
C LYS A 439 -17.99 1.36 -3.66
N GLU A 440 -17.95 0.58 -2.57
CA GLU A 440 -16.73 -0.11 -2.10
C GLU A 440 -16.22 -1.11 -3.14
N PHE A 441 -17.13 -1.81 -3.84
CA PHE A 441 -16.76 -2.73 -4.92
C PHE A 441 -16.08 -2.01 -6.09
N ILE A 442 -16.60 -0.87 -6.51
CA ILE A 442 -15.99 -0.08 -7.59
C ILE A 442 -14.64 0.50 -7.15
N GLN A 443 -14.53 0.98 -5.91
CA GLN A 443 -13.25 1.42 -5.33
C GLN A 443 -12.24 0.26 -5.23
N TRP A 444 -12.72 -0.93 -4.89
CA TRP A 444 -11.91 -2.15 -4.86
C TRP A 444 -11.37 -2.50 -6.25
N LEU A 445 -12.23 -2.50 -7.27
CA LEU A 445 -11.82 -2.72 -8.67
C LEU A 445 -10.80 -1.66 -9.11
N TYR A 446 -11.11 -0.39 -8.90
CA TYR A 446 -10.22 0.72 -9.24
C TYR A 446 -8.85 0.56 -8.59
N THR A 447 -8.83 0.26 -7.29
CA THR A 447 -7.59 0.05 -6.55
C THR A 447 -6.80 -1.12 -7.12
N ALA A 448 -7.45 -2.26 -7.39
CA ALA A 448 -6.81 -3.44 -7.95
C ALA A 448 -6.23 -3.17 -9.35
N PHE A 449 -6.99 -2.51 -10.23
CA PHE A 449 -6.52 -2.13 -11.58
C PHE A 449 -5.28 -1.23 -11.52
N THR A 450 -5.27 -0.25 -10.64
CA THR A 450 -4.18 0.73 -10.51
C THR A 450 -2.90 0.16 -9.88
N ARG A 451 -2.91 -1.11 -9.41
CA ARG A 451 -1.69 -1.81 -8.97
C ARG A 451 -0.89 -2.38 -10.12
N CYS A 452 -1.49 -2.50 -11.30
CA CYS A 452 -0.87 -3.09 -12.48
C CYS A 452 -0.07 -2.06 -13.28
N GLN A 453 1.14 -2.47 -13.70
CA GLN A 453 2.02 -1.63 -14.53
C GLN A 453 2.04 -2.05 -16.00
N GLN A 454 1.89 -3.36 -16.31
CA GLN A 454 2.08 -3.88 -17.68
C GLN A 454 0.92 -4.74 -18.15
N LYS A 455 0.61 -5.89 -17.49
CA LYS A 455 -0.42 -6.83 -17.93
C LYS A 455 -1.40 -7.15 -16.81
N LEU A 456 -2.67 -6.97 -17.10
CA LEU A 456 -3.78 -7.23 -16.19
C LEU A 456 -4.58 -8.44 -16.66
N PHE A 457 -4.78 -9.41 -15.75
CA PHE A 457 -5.54 -10.62 -16.01
C PHE A 457 -6.80 -10.65 -15.14
N LEU A 458 -7.97 -10.79 -15.78
CA LEU A 458 -9.26 -10.85 -15.11
C LEU A 458 -9.70 -12.31 -14.99
N ILE A 459 -9.69 -12.84 -13.76
CA ILE A 459 -10.01 -14.26 -13.51
C ILE A 459 -11.50 -14.45 -13.35
N ASN A 460 -12.13 -15.24 -14.21
CA ASN A 460 -13.54 -15.64 -14.12
C ASN A 460 -14.52 -14.47 -13.92
N PHE A 461 -14.26 -13.32 -14.56
CA PHE A 461 -15.20 -12.21 -14.53
C PHE A 461 -16.54 -12.60 -15.18
N LYS A 462 -17.65 -12.17 -14.57
CA LYS A 462 -18.97 -12.35 -15.15
C LYS A 462 -19.05 -11.65 -16.51
N LYS A 463 -19.68 -12.28 -17.50
CA LYS A 463 -19.86 -11.69 -18.85
C LYS A 463 -20.54 -10.32 -18.81
N GLU A 464 -21.50 -10.14 -17.91
CA GLU A 464 -22.20 -8.85 -17.69
C GLU A 464 -21.30 -7.70 -17.22
N PHE A 465 -20.12 -8.01 -16.65
CA PHE A 465 -19.13 -7.00 -16.24
C PHE A 465 -18.19 -6.60 -17.36
N LEU A 466 -18.17 -7.37 -18.46
CA LEU A 466 -17.33 -7.10 -19.61
C LEU A 466 -18.15 -6.33 -20.66
N ALA A 467 -17.56 -5.27 -21.20
CA ALA A 467 -18.20 -4.52 -22.28
C ALA A 467 -18.20 -5.35 -23.57
N ASP A 468 -19.37 -5.52 -24.19
CA ASP A 468 -19.47 -6.14 -25.51
C ASP A 468 -18.77 -5.28 -26.56
N THR A 469 -17.84 -5.89 -27.28
CA THR A 469 -17.03 -5.22 -28.32
C THR A 469 -17.85 -4.75 -29.53
N GLN A 470 -19.13 -5.17 -29.67
CA GLN A 470 -19.99 -4.83 -30.79
C GLN A 470 -20.71 -3.48 -30.68
N ASP A 471 -21.01 -2.99 -29.49
CA ASP A 471 -21.86 -1.80 -29.31
C ASP A 471 -21.16 -0.45 -29.54
N ARG A 472 -19.83 -0.38 -29.52
CA ARG A 472 -19.11 0.89 -29.75
C ARG A 472 -18.97 1.32 -31.20
N LYS A 473 -19.21 0.43 -32.18
CA LYS A 473 -19.28 0.82 -33.59
C LYS A 473 -20.54 1.62 -33.92
N SER A 474 -21.65 1.35 -33.23
CA SER A 474 -22.92 2.06 -33.42
C SER A 474 -22.91 3.48 -32.81
N THR A 475 -22.24 3.67 -31.68
CA THR A 475 -22.20 4.98 -31.01
C THR A 475 -21.26 5.97 -31.71
N ARG A 476 -20.19 5.53 -32.36
CA ARG A 476 -19.31 6.39 -33.19
C ARG A 476 -19.93 6.77 -34.53
N LEU A 477 -20.79 5.94 -35.09
CA LEU A 477 -21.52 6.24 -36.34
C LEU A 477 -22.66 7.25 -36.12
N ASN A 478 -23.28 7.28 -34.93
CA ASN A 478 -24.35 8.23 -34.61
C ASN A 478 -23.85 9.63 -34.21
N SER A 479 -22.59 9.76 -33.79
CA SER A 479 -21.98 11.09 -33.48
C SER A 479 -21.42 11.81 -34.71
N SER A 480 -21.24 11.10 -35.85
CA SER A 480 -20.75 11.71 -37.11
C SER A 480 -21.88 12.18 -38.04
N HIS A 481 -23.15 11.87 -37.74
CA HIS A 481 -24.29 12.28 -38.57
C HIS A 481 -25.10 13.47 -38.02
N SER A 482 -24.68 14.09 -36.89
CA SER A 482 -25.41 15.24 -36.30
C SER A 482 -24.78 16.61 -36.60
N THR A 483 -23.81 16.71 -37.51
CA THR A 483 -23.14 18.00 -37.86
C THR A 483 -23.30 18.41 -39.31
N GLU A 484 -24.21 17.79 -40.07
CA GLU A 484 -24.58 18.33 -41.40
C GLU A 484 -26.11 18.53 -41.45
N SER A 485 -26.58 19.62 -40.91
CA SER A 485 -27.76 20.39 -41.40
C SER A 485 -28.09 21.52 -40.45
N ARG A 486 -27.47 22.68 -40.68
CA ARG A 486 -28.09 24.01 -40.78
C ARG A 486 -27.04 25.09 -40.94
#